data_a99e7b192ecda99eb27e9b0c4d3facae
#
_entry.id   a99e7b192ecda99eb27e9b0c4d3facae
#
_cell.length_a   1.000
_cell.length_b   1.000
_cell.length_c   1.000
_cell.angle_alpha   90.00
_cell.angle_beta   90.00
_cell.angle_gamma   90.00
#
_symmetry.space_group_name_H-M   'P 1'
#
loop_
_entity.id
_entity.type
_entity.pdbx_description
1 polymer ?
#
loop_
_entity_poly.entity_id
_entity_poly.type
_entity_poly.pdbx_seq_one_letter_code
_entity_poly.pdbx_strand_id
1 'polypeptide(L)'
;MGKKVRQSGILYVVPALAMVALVMLYPLVYTLIISFFKNTLFMKAPEFFGIGQYKALLEDRYFVGSISQTLVWTFGSVFFQFTLGFAMALLLHQQFVKGKTVLRIFLMVPWVLPSVIGSAVWKWMYNADYGIINYVLKTIGVISQNKTWLSSPDTAMLSVIVVNV
;
A
#
# COMPACT_ATOMS: atom_id res chain seq x y z
N MET A 1 43.06 -12.94 15.23
CA MET A 1 42.78 -11.59 14.73
C MET A 1 41.31 -11.33 14.34
N GLY A 2 40.52 -12.31 13.89
CA GLY A 2 39.16 -12.10 13.38
C GLY A 2 38.08 -11.67 14.39
N LYS A 3 38.17 -12.04 15.68
CA LYS A 3 37.15 -11.68 16.69
C LYS A 3 37.13 -10.18 17.07
N LYS A 4 38.30 -9.54 17.17
CA LYS A 4 38.37 -8.09 17.53
C LYS A 4 37.84 -7.15 16.44
N VAL A 5 38.08 -7.47 15.18
CA VAL A 5 37.57 -6.66 14.04
C VAL A 5 36.05 -6.71 13.95
N ARG A 6 35.45 -7.89 14.25
CA ARG A 6 33.99 -8.07 14.24
C ARG A 6 33.31 -7.32 15.39
N GLN A 7 33.90 -7.22 16.56
CA GLN A 7 33.39 -6.44 17.68
C GLN A 7 33.46 -4.93 17.43
N SER A 8 34.51 -4.43 16.78
CA SER A 8 34.65 -3.01 16.44
C SER A 8 33.57 -2.56 15.44
N GLY A 9 33.24 -3.41 14.45
CA GLY A 9 32.17 -3.07 13.48
C GLY A 9 30.78 -2.92 14.12
N ILE A 10 30.45 -3.77 15.10
CA ILE A 10 29.17 -3.72 15.82
C ILE A 10 29.05 -2.41 16.61
N LEU A 11 30.14 -1.94 17.22
CA LEU A 11 30.11 -0.71 18.02
C LEU A 11 29.72 0.52 17.23
N TYR A 12 30.08 0.59 15.95
CA TYR A 12 29.68 1.71 15.06
C TYR A 12 28.22 1.65 14.63
N VAL A 13 27.59 0.47 14.67
CA VAL A 13 26.18 0.28 14.31
C VAL A 13 25.25 0.49 15.50
N VAL A 14 25.74 0.34 16.74
CA VAL A 14 24.95 0.47 17.97
C VAL A 14 24.21 1.82 18.07
N PRO A 15 24.81 2.99 17.82
CA PRO A 15 24.09 4.25 17.91
C PRO A 15 22.91 4.33 16.92
N ALA A 16 23.11 3.87 15.68
CA ALA A 16 22.05 3.83 14.67
C ALA A 16 20.91 2.87 15.08
N LEU A 17 21.26 1.67 15.56
CA LEU A 17 20.27 0.71 16.06
C LEU A 17 19.52 1.25 17.29
N ALA A 18 20.21 1.94 18.20
CA ALA A 18 19.58 2.55 19.37
C ALA A 18 18.56 3.63 18.95
N MET A 19 18.90 4.48 17.98
CA MET A 19 17.96 5.48 17.44
C MET A 19 16.76 4.83 16.77
N VAL A 20 16.97 3.82 15.94
CA VAL A 20 15.88 3.07 15.30
C VAL A 20 15.00 2.39 16.36
N ALA A 21 15.61 1.76 17.35
CA ALA A 21 14.87 1.12 18.45
C ALA A 21 14.03 2.15 19.23
N LEU A 22 14.59 3.29 19.56
CA LEU A 22 13.90 4.33 20.32
C LEU A 22 12.73 4.93 19.50
N VAL A 23 12.95 5.24 18.23
CA VAL A 23 11.94 5.89 17.38
C VAL A 23 10.85 4.92 16.91
N MET A 24 11.19 3.64 16.66
CA MET A 24 10.24 2.66 16.15
C MET A 24 9.68 1.74 17.23
N LEU A 25 10.53 1.16 18.09
CA LEU A 25 10.06 0.16 19.05
C LEU A 25 9.30 0.81 20.22
N TYR A 26 9.73 1.98 20.68
CA TYR A 26 9.03 2.65 21.79
C TYR A 26 7.55 2.93 21.48
N PRO A 27 7.19 3.62 20.37
CA PRO A 27 5.78 3.84 20.04
C PRO A 27 5.01 2.54 19.78
N LEU A 28 5.67 1.52 19.21
CA LEU A 28 5.05 0.23 18.95
C LEU A 28 4.71 -0.51 20.26
N VAL A 29 5.65 -0.58 21.20
CA VAL A 29 5.42 -1.17 22.52
C VAL A 29 4.38 -0.38 23.29
N TYR A 30 4.45 0.96 23.27
CA TYR A 30 3.46 1.82 23.90
C TYR A 30 2.05 1.58 23.34
N THR A 31 1.91 1.52 22.01
CA THR A 31 0.64 1.23 21.34
C THR A 31 0.09 -0.16 21.74
N LEU A 32 0.96 -1.17 21.81
CA LEU A 32 0.56 -2.49 22.29
C LEU A 32 0.06 -2.45 23.73
N ILE A 33 0.73 -1.73 24.63
CA ILE A 33 0.30 -1.59 26.02
C ILE A 33 -1.06 -0.90 26.09
N ILE A 34 -1.23 0.26 25.47
CA ILE A 34 -2.49 1.01 25.54
C ILE A 34 -3.65 0.30 24.84
N SER A 35 -3.39 -0.64 23.93
CA SER A 35 -4.43 -1.44 23.28
C SER A 35 -5.23 -2.34 24.24
N PHE A 36 -4.67 -2.62 25.43
CA PHE A 36 -5.35 -3.34 26.49
C PHE A 36 -6.19 -2.43 27.41
N PHE A 37 -6.14 -1.12 27.19
CA PHE A 37 -6.89 -0.16 27.99
C PHE A 37 -8.02 0.46 27.17
N LYS A 38 -9.17 0.64 27.80
CA LYS A 38 -10.26 1.43 27.25
C LYS A 38 -9.96 2.91 27.50
N ASN A 39 -9.74 3.64 26.43
CA ASN A 39 -9.48 5.08 26.50
C ASN A 39 -10.39 5.81 25.52
N THR A 40 -11.28 6.65 26.02
CA THR A 40 -12.13 7.50 25.21
C THR A 40 -11.87 8.95 25.55
N LEU A 41 -12.19 9.85 24.62
CA LEU A 41 -12.03 11.31 24.83
C LEU A 41 -12.75 11.84 26.08
N PHE A 42 -13.73 11.11 26.60
CA PHE A 42 -14.53 11.50 27.78
C PHE A 42 -14.08 10.83 29.08
N MET A 43 -13.09 9.95 29.04
CA MET A 43 -12.55 9.30 30.23
C MET A 43 -11.45 10.15 30.89
N LYS A 44 -11.50 10.30 32.22
CA LYS A 44 -10.46 11.01 32.97
C LYS A 44 -9.15 10.22 33.07
N ALA A 45 -9.21 8.90 32.98
CA ALA A 45 -8.04 8.01 32.97
C ALA A 45 -8.32 6.75 32.16
N PRO A 46 -7.29 6.13 31.55
CA PRO A 46 -7.42 4.84 30.86
C PRO A 46 -7.82 3.74 31.86
N GLU A 47 -8.84 2.96 31.53
CA GLU A 47 -9.29 1.82 32.33
C GLU A 47 -8.77 0.52 31.69
N PHE A 48 -8.20 -0.37 32.49
CA PHE A 48 -7.72 -1.64 31.99
C PHE A 48 -8.89 -2.53 31.57
N PHE A 49 -8.94 -2.88 30.29
CA PHE A 49 -10.03 -3.64 29.68
C PHE A 49 -9.59 -5.02 29.15
N GLY A 50 -8.30 -5.33 29.26
CA GLY A 50 -7.71 -6.59 28.78
C GLY A 50 -7.95 -6.78 27.28
N ILE A 51 -8.43 -7.96 26.89
CA ILE A 51 -8.71 -8.31 25.48
C ILE A 51 -10.11 -7.91 25.00
N GLY A 52 -10.88 -7.18 25.81
CA GLY A 52 -12.27 -6.83 25.49
C GLY A 52 -12.40 -6.03 24.20
N GLN A 53 -11.45 -5.12 23.90
CA GLN A 53 -11.44 -4.37 22.65
C GLN A 53 -11.22 -5.26 21.43
N TYR A 54 -10.37 -6.26 21.54
CA TYR A 54 -10.12 -7.23 20.46
C TYR A 54 -11.35 -8.11 20.17
N LYS A 55 -12.09 -8.50 21.22
CA LYS A 55 -13.36 -9.22 21.04
C LYS A 55 -14.38 -8.35 20.33
N ALA A 56 -14.55 -7.09 20.77
CA ALA A 56 -15.46 -6.16 20.12
C ALA A 56 -15.11 -5.92 18.65
N LEU A 57 -13.81 -5.83 18.29
CA LEU A 57 -13.36 -5.70 16.90
C LEU A 57 -13.72 -6.94 16.06
N LEU A 58 -13.58 -8.15 16.61
CA LEU A 58 -13.91 -9.39 15.90
C LEU A 58 -15.43 -9.57 15.71
N GLU A 59 -16.24 -8.97 16.56
CA GLU A 59 -17.70 -8.93 16.45
C GLU A 59 -18.17 -7.81 15.51
N ASP A 60 -17.32 -6.82 15.23
CA ASP A 60 -17.63 -5.72 14.30
C ASP A 60 -17.59 -6.22 12.86
N ARG A 61 -18.75 -6.25 12.21
CA ARG A 61 -18.91 -6.66 10.83
C ARG A 61 -18.11 -5.80 9.85
N TYR A 62 -17.97 -4.51 10.12
CA TYR A 62 -17.21 -3.60 9.27
C TYR A 62 -15.72 -3.90 9.37
N PHE A 63 -15.22 -4.15 10.57
CA PHE A 63 -13.83 -4.52 10.79
C PHE A 63 -13.46 -5.83 10.09
N VAL A 64 -14.25 -6.88 10.28
CA VAL A 64 -14.04 -8.19 9.63
C VAL A 64 -14.14 -8.07 8.10
N GLY A 65 -15.10 -7.28 7.59
CA GLY A 65 -15.22 -6.98 6.17
C GLY A 65 -13.98 -6.25 5.63
N SER A 66 -13.43 -5.30 6.37
CA SER A 66 -12.23 -4.57 6.00
C SER A 66 -10.98 -5.45 5.91
N ILE A 67 -10.86 -6.46 6.78
CA ILE A 67 -9.77 -7.45 6.70
C ILE A 67 -9.84 -8.19 5.36
N SER A 68 -11.01 -8.71 5.00
CA SER A 68 -11.20 -9.40 3.70
C SER A 68 -10.86 -8.50 2.51
N GLN A 69 -11.34 -7.27 2.51
CA GLN A 69 -11.03 -6.30 1.46
C GLN A 69 -9.52 -5.98 1.39
N THR A 70 -8.87 -5.83 2.54
CA THR A 70 -7.42 -5.60 2.61
C THR A 70 -6.64 -6.78 2.03
N LEU A 71 -7.04 -8.00 2.33
CA LEU A 71 -6.41 -9.20 1.77
C LEU A 71 -6.57 -9.25 0.25
N VAL A 72 -7.78 -9.03 -0.26
CA VAL A 72 -8.04 -9.00 -1.71
C VAL A 72 -7.20 -7.92 -2.39
N TRP A 73 -7.18 -6.71 -1.83
CA TRP A 73 -6.38 -5.61 -2.37
C TRP A 73 -4.88 -5.90 -2.35
N THR A 74 -4.37 -6.43 -1.23
CA THR A 74 -2.94 -6.71 -1.07
C THR A 74 -2.48 -7.82 -2.02
N PHE A 75 -3.15 -8.98 -1.97
CA PHE A 75 -2.78 -10.10 -2.85
C PHE A 75 -2.99 -9.77 -4.32
N GLY A 76 -4.07 -9.11 -4.67
CA GLY A 76 -4.34 -8.67 -6.03
C GLY A 76 -3.27 -7.71 -6.54
N SER A 77 -2.97 -6.65 -5.78
CA SER A 77 -1.95 -5.67 -6.16
C SER A 77 -0.56 -6.31 -6.27
N VAL A 78 -0.13 -7.07 -5.26
CA VAL A 78 1.20 -7.71 -5.25
C VAL A 78 1.34 -8.71 -6.40
N PHE A 79 0.31 -9.50 -6.68
CA PHE A 79 0.33 -10.45 -7.78
C PHE A 79 0.55 -9.76 -9.13
N PHE A 80 -0.22 -8.73 -9.44
CA PHE A 80 -0.07 -8.02 -10.71
C PHE A 80 1.24 -7.21 -10.77
N GLN A 81 1.63 -6.52 -9.71
CA GLN A 81 2.91 -5.81 -9.63
C GLN A 81 4.09 -6.75 -9.85
N PHE A 82 4.09 -7.89 -9.16
CA PHE A 82 5.16 -8.89 -9.31
C PHE A 82 5.20 -9.45 -10.73
N THR A 83 4.05 -9.84 -11.27
CA THR A 83 3.96 -10.44 -12.60
C THR A 83 4.43 -9.46 -13.69
N LEU A 84 3.94 -8.22 -13.66
CA LEU A 84 4.33 -7.20 -14.62
C LEU A 84 5.80 -6.79 -14.45
N GLY A 85 6.23 -6.56 -13.21
CA GLY A 85 7.61 -6.21 -12.91
C GLY A 85 8.59 -7.31 -13.33
N PHE A 86 8.25 -8.57 -13.06
CA PHE A 86 9.05 -9.71 -13.47
C PHE A 86 9.09 -9.86 -15.01
N ALA A 87 7.95 -9.72 -15.68
CA ALA A 87 7.89 -9.75 -17.15
C ALA A 87 8.75 -8.62 -17.76
N MET A 88 8.66 -7.40 -17.23
CA MET A 88 9.50 -6.28 -17.66
C MET A 88 10.99 -6.52 -17.40
N ALA A 89 11.35 -7.12 -16.27
CA ALA A 89 12.73 -7.48 -15.96
C ALA A 89 13.27 -8.52 -16.96
N LEU A 90 12.49 -9.54 -17.29
CA LEU A 90 12.86 -10.54 -18.30
C LEU A 90 13.03 -9.90 -19.68
N LEU A 91 12.14 -9.02 -20.10
CA LEU A 91 12.25 -8.29 -21.37
C LEU A 91 13.52 -7.45 -21.42
N LEU A 92 13.82 -6.69 -20.36
CA LEU A 92 15.03 -5.86 -20.29
C LEU A 92 16.32 -6.70 -20.23
N HIS A 93 16.25 -7.95 -19.82
CA HIS A 93 17.40 -8.87 -19.85
C HIS A 93 17.72 -9.34 -21.26
N GLN A 94 16.75 -9.43 -22.16
CA GLN A 94 16.93 -9.95 -23.53
C GLN A 94 17.92 -9.10 -24.34
N GLN A 95 18.80 -9.76 -25.12
CA GLN A 95 19.82 -9.06 -25.91
C GLN A 95 19.25 -8.29 -27.11
N PHE A 96 18.11 -8.72 -27.65
CA PHE A 96 17.47 -8.07 -28.80
C PHE A 96 16.81 -6.71 -28.46
N VAL A 97 16.55 -6.44 -27.20
CA VAL A 97 15.95 -5.16 -26.77
C VAL A 97 16.99 -4.07 -26.84
N LYS A 98 16.80 -3.15 -27.79
CA LYS A 98 17.64 -1.93 -27.95
C LYS A 98 17.06 -0.80 -27.11
N GLY A 99 17.92 0.13 -26.64
CA GLY A 99 17.46 1.28 -25.88
C GLY A 99 17.04 1.00 -24.43
N LYS A 100 17.55 -0.05 -23.80
CA LYS A 100 17.24 -0.45 -22.41
C LYS A 100 17.34 0.68 -21.40
N THR A 101 18.32 1.58 -21.59
CA THR A 101 18.50 2.74 -20.71
C THR A 101 17.31 3.68 -20.77
N VAL A 102 16.79 3.95 -21.96
CA VAL A 102 15.60 4.81 -22.15
C VAL A 102 14.37 4.16 -21.51
N LEU A 103 14.17 2.85 -21.74
CA LEU A 103 13.06 2.11 -21.10
C LEU A 103 13.14 2.15 -19.56
N ARG A 104 14.34 1.99 -18.99
CA ARG A 104 14.52 2.10 -17.52
C ARG A 104 14.18 3.49 -17.01
N ILE A 105 14.55 4.54 -17.74
CA ILE A 105 14.21 5.92 -17.36
C ILE A 105 12.68 6.09 -17.32
N PHE A 106 11.96 5.62 -18.36
CA PHE A 106 10.49 5.68 -18.38
C PHE A 106 9.84 4.91 -17.23
N LEU A 107 10.38 3.74 -16.85
CA LEU A 107 9.89 2.97 -15.71
C LEU A 107 10.12 3.65 -14.36
N MET A 108 11.09 4.58 -14.29
CA MET A 108 11.34 5.35 -13.07
C MET A 108 10.46 6.61 -12.95
N VAL A 109 9.84 7.08 -14.03
CA VAL A 109 8.99 8.28 -14.02
C VAL A 109 7.88 8.23 -12.97
N PRO A 110 7.12 7.14 -12.79
CA PRO A 110 6.07 7.06 -11.77
C PRO A 110 6.60 7.25 -10.33
N TRP A 111 7.83 6.86 -10.06
CA TRP A 111 8.44 7.01 -8.74
C TRP A 111 8.76 8.46 -8.36
N VAL A 112 8.94 9.32 -9.35
CA VAL A 112 9.24 10.74 -9.14
C VAL A 112 7.97 11.55 -8.89
N LEU A 113 6.81 11.05 -9.33
CA LEU A 113 5.55 11.76 -9.18
C LEU A 113 5.04 11.68 -7.73
N PRO A 114 4.72 12.83 -7.10
CA PRO A 114 4.07 12.82 -5.80
C PRO A 114 2.76 12.03 -5.86
N SER A 115 2.56 11.10 -4.92
CA SER A 115 1.38 10.21 -4.88
C SER A 115 0.04 10.97 -4.88
N VAL A 116 0.01 12.15 -4.27
CA VAL A 116 -1.18 13.04 -4.25
C VAL A 116 -1.55 13.49 -5.66
N ILE A 117 -0.56 13.86 -6.49
CA ILE A 117 -0.82 14.27 -7.88
C ILE A 117 -1.30 13.06 -8.69
N GLY A 118 -0.62 11.92 -8.55
CA GLY A 118 -1.02 10.68 -9.21
C GLY A 118 -2.45 10.29 -8.89
N SER A 119 -2.82 10.31 -7.61
CA SER A 119 -4.19 9.97 -7.18
C SER A 119 -5.25 10.96 -7.70
N ALA A 120 -4.93 12.25 -7.78
CA ALA A 120 -5.83 13.25 -8.36
C ALA A 120 -6.06 13.02 -9.86
N VAL A 121 -5.01 12.72 -10.62
CA VAL A 121 -5.10 12.40 -12.05
C VAL A 121 -5.95 11.14 -12.27
N TRP A 122 -5.69 10.06 -11.52
CA TRP A 122 -6.50 8.85 -11.61
C TRP A 122 -7.96 9.08 -11.26
N LYS A 123 -8.25 9.86 -10.20
CA LYS A 123 -9.61 10.24 -9.84
C LYS A 123 -10.33 10.98 -10.98
N TRP A 124 -9.60 11.83 -11.70
CA TRP A 124 -10.12 12.52 -12.90
C TRP A 124 -10.40 11.54 -14.04
N MET A 125 -9.47 10.62 -14.30
CA MET A 125 -9.61 9.61 -15.34
C MET A 125 -10.80 8.68 -15.09
N TYR A 126 -11.11 8.36 -13.82
CA TYR A 126 -12.23 7.53 -13.39
C TYR A 126 -13.55 8.31 -13.23
N ASN A 127 -13.57 9.60 -13.52
CA ASN A 127 -14.82 10.37 -13.37
C ASN A 127 -15.95 9.80 -14.24
N ALA A 128 -17.17 9.71 -13.67
CA ALA A 128 -18.30 9.11 -14.34
C ALA A 128 -18.76 9.90 -15.56
N ASP A 129 -18.71 11.24 -15.50
CA ASP A 129 -19.28 12.10 -16.52
C ASP A 129 -18.31 12.43 -17.66
N TYR A 130 -17.07 12.79 -17.30
CA TYR A 130 -16.05 13.27 -18.25
C TYR A 130 -14.73 12.49 -18.22
N GLY A 131 -14.69 11.36 -17.50
CA GLY A 131 -13.46 10.55 -17.36
C GLY A 131 -13.07 9.86 -18.65
N ILE A 132 -11.77 9.94 -18.99
CA ILE A 132 -11.21 9.34 -20.21
C ILE A 132 -11.42 7.83 -20.26
N ILE A 133 -11.45 7.14 -19.13
CA ILE A 133 -11.63 5.68 -19.07
C ILE A 133 -13.02 5.30 -19.59
N ASN A 134 -14.08 6.00 -19.17
CA ASN A 134 -15.41 5.80 -19.69
C ASN A 134 -15.48 6.12 -21.20
N TYR A 135 -14.85 7.19 -21.62
CA TYR A 135 -14.81 7.58 -23.02
C TYR A 135 -14.17 6.49 -23.89
N VAL A 136 -13.00 6.03 -23.53
CA VAL A 136 -12.27 5.00 -24.28
C VAL A 136 -13.03 3.68 -24.31
N LEU A 137 -13.48 3.17 -23.15
CA LEU A 137 -14.20 1.90 -23.06
C LEU A 137 -15.53 1.91 -23.81
N LYS A 138 -16.19 3.06 -23.88
CA LYS A 138 -17.41 3.24 -24.65
C LYS A 138 -17.14 3.29 -26.15
N THR A 139 -16.07 3.97 -26.57
CA THR A 139 -15.69 4.07 -27.98
C THR A 139 -15.29 2.71 -28.57
N ILE A 140 -14.61 1.85 -27.80
CA ILE A 140 -14.26 0.50 -28.23
C ILE A 140 -15.37 -0.53 -28.00
N GLY A 141 -16.54 -0.10 -27.48
CA GLY A 141 -17.72 -0.96 -27.33
C GLY A 141 -17.69 -1.92 -26.13
N VAL A 142 -16.75 -1.77 -25.20
CA VAL A 142 -16.65 -2.61 -23.99
C VAL A 142 -17.75 -2.30 -22.97
N ILE A 143 -18.16 -1.03 -22.88
CA ILE A 143 -19.27 -0.59 -22.04
C ILE A 143 -20.28 0.19 -22.87
N SER A 144 -21.57 0.04 -22.58
CA SER A 144 -22.64 0.78 -23.25
C SER A 144 -22.97 2.10 -22.54
N GLN A 145 -22.76 2.17 -21.22
CA GLN A 145 -23.06 3.34 -20.39
C GLN A 145 -21.86 3.69 -19.51
N ASN A 146 -21.78 4.95 -19.11
CA ASN A 146 -20.75 5.40 -18.18
C ASN A 146 -20.89 4.69 -16.83
N LYS A 147 -19.76 4.27 -16.27
CA LYS A 147 -19.69 3.60 -14.96
C LYS A 147 -19.11 4.51 -13.89
N THR A 148 -19.62 4.38 -12.68
CA THR A 148 -19.08 5.03 -11.47
C THR A 148 -18.03 4.15 -10.83
N TRP A 149 -16.84 4.11 -11.42
CA TRP A 149 -15.74 3.17 -11.09
C TRP A 149 -15.38 3.12 -9.62
N LEU A 150 -15.27 4.28 -8.97
CA LEU A 150 -14.81 4.38 -7.57
C LEU A 150 -15.94 4.34 -6.55
N SER A 151 -17.19 4.58 -6.99
CA SER A 151 -18.37 4.66 -6.08
C SER A 151 -19.21 3.39 -6.11
N SER A 152 -19.01 2.49 -7.07
CA SER A 152 -19.72 1.22 -7.15
C SER A 152 -18.94 0.13 -6.40
N PRO A 153 -19.60 -0.64 -5.50
CA PRO A 153 -18.97 -1.77 -4.79
C PRO A 153 -18.34 -2.80 -5.74
N ASP A 154 -18.94 -3.03 -6.90
CA ASP A 154 -18.50 -4.04 -7.86
C ASP A 154 -17.21 -3.66 -8.61
N THR A 155 -16.93 -2.37 -8.74
CA THR A 155 -15.80 -1.89 -9.55
C THR A 155 -14.72 -1.18 -8.73
N ALA A 156 -15.04 -0.67 -7.55
CA ALA A 156 -14.14 0.16 -6.74
C ALA A 156 -12.84 -0.57 -6.39
N MET A 157 -12.94 -1.82 -5.93
CA MET A 157 -11.76 -2.61 -5.55
C MET A 157 -10.83 -2.87 -6.74
N LEU A 158 -11.40 -3.29 -7.88
CA LEU A 158 -10.63 -3.50 -9.10
C LEU A 158 -9.97 -2.22 -9.58
N SER A 159 -10.72 -1.10 -9.56
CA SER A 159 -10.21 0.20 -9.98
C SER A 159 -9.03 0.66 -9.15
N VAL A 160 -9.08 0.47 -7.81
CA VAL A 160 -7.97 0.81 -6.90
C VAL A 160 -6.77 -0.11 -7.11
N ILE A 161 -6.98 -1.41 -7.37
CA ILE A 161 -5.89 -2.33 -7.70
C ILE A 161 -5.20 -1.89 -9.00
N VAL A 162 -5.95 -1.55 -10.05
CA VAL A 162 -5.39 -1.07 -11.33
C VAL A 162 -4.55 0.19 -11.16
N VAL A 163 -4.97 1.11 -10.31
CA VAL A 163 -4.19 2.33 -10.01
C VAL A 163 -2.90 2.03 -9.28
N ASN A 164 -2.90 1.01 -8.43
CA ASN A 164 -1.77 0.66 -7.58
C ASN A 164 -0.70 -0.18 -8.32
N VAL A 165 -1.07 -0.83 -9.42
CA VAL A 165 -0.20 -1.69 -10.24
C VAL A 165 0.55 -0.89 -11.31
#